data_1f644da9c345df8d257cf45333a97fc1
#
_entry.id   1f644da9c345df8d257cf45333a97fc1
#
_cell.length_a   1.000
_cell.length_b   1.000
_cell.length_c   1.000
_cell.angle_alpha   90.00
_cell.angle_beta   90.00
_cell.angle_gamma   90.00
#
_symmetry.space_group_name_H-M   'P 1'
#
loop_
_entity.id
_entity.type
_entity.pdbx_description
1 polymer ?
#
loop_
_entity_poly.entity_id
_entity_poly.type
_entity_poly.pdbx_seq_one_letter_code
_entity_poly.pdbx_strand_id
1 'polypeptide(L)'
;ARRERARLRLGDGESGDLMALLDREGLKVYRPQFPEGTPLEGIFLFDAEAGPILVVDGRLTPLEADFVFARLYAHYLVDNDPYVIHLLVRGAEASAQDLRAQSFAAAFLVPAEGLAAYFEALKWVPGTALDAPTALQLAAYFEVGYRTLLARLLTLNLVQPDEIPPLLIVLEAGGEPDAGGRERNAISERFLRLALEAHARKFLDDRALA
;
A
#
# COMPACT_ATOMS: atom_id res chain seq x y z
N ALA A 1 -8.14 -1.62 10.35
CA ALA A 1 -6.77 -1.10 10.30
C ALA A 1 -6.10 -1.17 11.68
N ARG A 2 -6.56 -0.44 12.72
CA ARG A 2 -5.93 -0.36 14.05
C ARG A 2 -5.67 -1.74 14.69
N ARG A 3 -6.69 -2.60 14.76
CA ARG A 3 -6.54 -3.97 15.30
C ARG A 3 -5.50 -4.78 14.53
N GLU A 4 -5.45 -4.59 13.23
CA GLU A 4 -4.53 -5.30 12.35
C GLU A 4 -3.09 -4.81 12.53
N ARG A 5 -2.86 -3.50 12.64
CA ARG A 5 -1.54 -2.97 13.01
C ARG A 5 -1.05 -3.51 14.35
N ALA A 6 -1.94 -3.58 15.35
CA ALA A 6 -1.61 -4.16 16.66
C ALA A 6 -1.27 -5.66 16.55
N ARG A 7 -2.00 -6.45 15.76
CA ARG A 7 -1.71 -7.86 15.49
C ARG A 7 -0.34 -8.05 14.85
N LEU A 8 -0.02 -7.20 13.87
CA LEU A 8 1.24 -7.21 13.14
C LEU A 8 2.40 -6.54 13.91
N ARG A 9 2.13 -6.01 15.10
CA ARG A 9 3.09 -5.29 15.95
C ARG A 9 3.72 -4.08 15.25
N LEU A 10 2.95 -3.44 14.37
CA LEU A 10 3.32 -2.18 13.78
C LEU A 10 3.04 -1.05 14.78
N GLY A 11 4.00 -0.17 14.96
CA GLY A 11 3.81 1.05 15.76
C GLY A 11 2.85 2.04 15.09
N ASP A 12 2.85 3.27 15.55
CA ASP A 12 2.00 4.34 15.04
C ASP A 12 2.66 5.13 13.88
N GLY A 13 3.88 4.79 13.49
CA GLY A 13 4.61 5.38 12.37
C GLY A 13 4.36 4.67 11.04
N GLU A 14 5.37 4.70 10.19
CA GLU A 14 5.38 3.99 8.90
C GLU A 14 5.11 2.49 9.04
N SER A 15 4.62 1.85 7.97
CA SER A 15 4.41 0.39 7.94
C SER A 15 5.64 -0.39 7.46
N GLY A 16 6.66 0.29 6.97
CA GLY A 16 7.86 -0.30 6.39
C GLY A 16 7.56 -1.01 5.05
N ASP A 17 8.39 -2.00 4.70
CA ASP A 17 8.20 -2.79 3.49
C ASP A 17 6.97 -3.69 3.61
N LEU A 18 5.85 -3.24 3.01
CA LEU A 18 4.58 -3.94 3.08
C LEU A 18 4.61 -5.28 2.33
N MET A 19 5.33 -5.37 1.21
CA MET A 19 5.47 -6.63 0.48
C MET A 19 6.16 -7.68 1.36
N ALA A 20 7.27 -7.33 2.01
CA ALA A 20 7.97 -8.23 2.92
C ALA A 20 7.14 -8.57 4.17
N LEU A 21 6.34 -7.63 4.66
CA LEU A 21 5.43 -7.85 5.78
C LEU A 21 4.37 -8.90 5.42
N LEU A 22 3.68 -8.73 4.29
CA LEU A 22 2.62 -9.64 3.84
C LEU A 22 3.16 -11.03 3.49
N ASP A 23 4.36 -11.11 2.92
CA ASP A 23 5.03 -12.39 2.68
C ASP A 23 5.32 -13.15 3.99
N ARG A 24 5.80 -12.47 5.03
CA ARG A 24 5.99 -13.06 6.36
C ARG A 24 4.68 -13.56 7.00
N GLU A 25 3.57 -12.89 6.70
CA GLU A 25 2.23 -13.31 7.12
C GLU A 25 1.67 -14.49 6.32
N GLY A 26 2.44 -15.01 5.37
CA GLY A 26 2.09 -16.20 4.59
C GLY A 26 1.32 -15.92 3.30
N LEU A 27 1.12 -14.66 2.94
CA LEU A 27 0.51 -14.31 1.66
C LEU A 27 1.56 -14.45 0.56
N LYS A 28 1.15 -14.91 -0.61
CA LYS A 28 2.02 -14.96 -1.80
C LYS A 28 1.94 -13.64 -2.53
N VAL A 29 3.03 -12.90 -2.53
CA VAL A 29 3.08 -11.52 -3.07
C VAL A 29 4.01 -11.46 -4.27
N TYR A 30 3.53 -10.87 -5.37
CA TYR A 30 4.25 -10.75 -6.63
C TYR A 30 4.11 -9.35 -7.21
N ARG A 31 5.15 -8.89 -7.90
CA ARG A 31 5.19 -7.60 -8.62
C ARG A 31 5.68 -7.75 -10.05
N PRO A 32 5.01 -8.54 -10.91
CA PRO A 32 5.35 -8.61 -12.33
C PRO A 32 5.01 -7.29 -13.02
N GLN A 33 5.71 -6.97 -14.09
CA GLN A 33 5.29 -5.89 -14.97
C GLN A 33 4.08 -6.35 -15.78
N PHE A 34 2.95 -5.65 -15.65
CA PHE A 34 1.79 -5.89 -16.49
C PHE A 34 2.01 -5.33 -17.91
N PRO A 35 1.29 -5.83 -18.94
CA PRO A 35 1.40 -5.31 -20.27
C PRO A 35 1.16 -3.79 -20.33
N GLU A 36 1.90 -3.09 -21.17
CA GLU A 36 1.78 -1.66 -21.34
C GLU A 36 0.36 -1.26 -21.74
N GLY A 37 -0.16 -0.14 -21.19
CA GLY A 37 -1.53 0.31 -21.43
C GLY A 37 -2.61 -0.43 -20.63
N THR A 38 -2.26 -1.46 -19.84
CA THR A 38 -3.22 -2.13 -18.96
C THR A 38 -3.59 -1.21 -17.79
N PRO A 39 -4.88 -0.95 -17.53
CA PRO A 39 -5.30 -0.14 -16.40
C PRO A 39 -5.33 -0.92 -15.07
N LEU A 40 -4.99 -2.21 -15.11
CA LEU A 40 -4.96 -3.09 -13.93
C LEU A 40 -3.79 -2.70 -13.02
N GLU A 41 -4.07 -2.47 -11.74
CA GLU A 41 -3.09 -2.12 -10.72
C GLU A 41 -2.74 -3.30 -9.82
N GLY A 42 -3.73 -4.18 -9.56
CA GLY A 42 -3.51 -5.32 -8.69
C GLY A 42 -4.61 -6.36 -8.76
N ILE A 43 -4.29 -7.56 -8.29
CA ILE A 43 -5.16 -8.73 -8.25
C ILE A 43 -5.05 -9.37 -6.87
N PHE A 44 -6.17 -9.68 -6.25
CA PHE A 44 -6.24 -10.62 -5.13
C PHE A 44 -7.10 -11.82 -5.53
N LEU A 45 -6.60 -13.00 -5.24
CA LEU A 45 -7.35 -14.24 -5.33
C LEU A 45 -6.96 -15.17 -4.17
N PHE A 46 -7.89 -16.02 -3.78
CA PHE A 46 -7.64 -17.10 -2.84
C PHE A 46 -7.69 -18.44 -3.58
N ASP A 47 -6.57 -19.13 -3.66
CA ASP A 47 -6.50 -20.47 -4.23
C ASP A 47 -6.55 -21.51 -3.11
N ALA A 48 -7.34 -22.59 -3.30
CA ALA A 48 -7.57 -23.59 -2.26
C ALA A 48 -6.30 -24.37 -1.87
N GLU A 49 -5.35 -24.54 -2.81
CA GLU A 49 -4.09 -25.25 -2.57
C GLU A 49 -2.96 -24.27 -2.27
N ALA A 50 -2.89 -23.19 -3.03
CA ALA A 50 -1.82 -22.20 -2.92
C ALA A 50 -2.08 -21.17 -1.79
N GLY A 51 -3.32 -20.96 -1.36
CA GLY A 51 -3.69 -19.93 -0.38
C GLY A 51 -3.84 -18.54 -1.01
N PRO A 52 -3.74 -17.47 -0.19
CA PRO A 52 -3.92 -16.10 -0.66
C PRO A 52 -2.76 -15.64 -1.56
N ILE A 53 -3.11 -15.06 -2.71
CA ILE A 53 -2.17 -14.55 -3.71
C ILE A 53 -2.50 -13.09 -4.01
N LEU A 54 -1.52 -12.22 -3.87
CA LEU A 54 -1.58 -10.81 -4.20
C LEU A 54 -0.59 -10.50 -5.32
N VAL A 55 -1.08 -9.93 -6.40
CA VAL A 55 -0.26 -9.51 -7.54
C VAL A 55 -0.44 -8.02 -7.74
N VAL A 56 0.65 -7.26 -7.77
CA VAL A 56 0.65 -5.80 -7.96
C VAL A 56 1.54 -5.45 -9.14
N ASP A 57 1.11 -4.51 -9.97
CA ASP A 57 1.88 -4.07 -11.13
C ASP A 57 3.26 -3.55 -10.71
N GLY A 58 4.32 -4.16 -11.25
CA GLY A 58 5.71 -3.78 -11.00
C GLY A 58 6.10 -2.39 -11.52
N ARG A 59 5.27 -1.78 -12.40
CA ARG A 59 5.49 -0.42 -12.92
C ARG A 59 5.06 0.68 -11.95
N LEU A 60 4.26 0.35 -10.95
CA LEU A 60 3.87 1.30 -9.90
C LEU A 60 5.09 1.73 -9.10
N THR A 61 5.12 2.99 -8.68
CA THR A 61 6.11 3.45 -7.71
C THR A 61 5.99 2.66 -6.40
N PRO A 62 7.03 2.61 -5.56
CA PRO A 62 6.94 1.90 -4.28
C PRO A 62 5.76 2.34 -3.41
N LEU A 63 5.48 3.65 -3.35
CA LEU A 63 4.37 4.20 -2.55
C LEU A 63 2.99 3.83 -3.11
N GLU A 64 2.84 3.84 -4.45
CA GLU A 64 1.62 3.38 -5.09
C GLU A 64 1.41 1.87 -4.86
N ALA A 65 2.47 1.08 -5.02
CA ALA A 65 2.41 -0.36 -4.79
C ALA A 65 1.99 -0.71 -3.36
N ASP A 66 2.50 0.00 -2.35
CA ASP A 66 2.11 -0.22 -0.96
C ASP A 66 0.62 0.09 -0.74
N PHE A 67 0.11 1.15 -1.35
CA PHE A 67 -1.31 1.45 -1.27
C PHE A 67 -2.17 0.36 -1.93
N VAL A 68 -1.75 -0.15 -3.09
CA VAL A 68 -2.41 -1.27 -3.78
C VAL A 68 -2.32 -2.55 -2.94
N PHE A 69 -1.15 -2.90 -2.37
CA PHE A 69 -1.00 -4.04 -1.47
C PHE A 69 -1.92 -3.93 -0.25
N ALA A 70 -2.00 -2.76 0.37
CA ALA A 70 -2.87 -2.55 1.52
C ALA A 70 -4.36 -2.71 1.17
N ARG A 71 -4.79 -2.30 -0.06
CA ARG A 71 -6.16 -2.52 -0.56
C ARG A 71 -6.43 -4.01 -0.79
N LEU A 72 -5.52 -4.73 -1.45
CA LEU A 72 -5.63 -6.18 -1.67
C LEU A 72 -5.63 -6.94 -0.35
N TYR A 73 -4.84 -6.49 0.61
CA TYR A 73 -4.82 -7.06 1.96
C TYR A 73 -6.16 -6.87 2.68
N ALA A 74 -6.84 -5.74 2.48
CA ALA A 74 -8.20 -5.55 2.99
C ALA A 74 -9.19 -6.57 2.42
N HIS A 75 -9.11 -6.85 1.12
CA HIS A 75 -9.94 -7.90 0.49
C HIS A 75 -9.61 -9.28 1.08
N TYR A 76 -8.34 -9.60 1.29
CA TYR A 76 -7.96 -10.84 1.98
C TYR A 76 -8.58 -10.95 3.38
N LEU A 77 -8.60 -9.86 4.16
CA LEU A 77 -9.11 -9.88 5.53
C LEU A 77 -10.63 -10.00 5.63
N VAL A 78 -11.37 -9.52 4.62
CA VAL A 78 -12.83 -9.35 4.71
C VAL A 78 -13.57 -10.09 3.61
N ASP A 79 -13.01 -10.18 2.41
CA ASP A 79 -13.68 -10.64 1.19
C ASP A 79 -12.96 -11.87 0.60
N ASN A 80 -12.40 -12.75 1.43
CA ASN A 80 -11.56 -13.90 1.03
C ASN A 80 -12.37 -15.11 0.51
N ASP A 81 -13.38 -14.88 -0.30
CA ASP A 81 -14.13 -15.92 -0.98
C ASP A 81 -13.24 -16.59 -2.05
N PRO A 82 -13.00 -17.92 -2.00
CA PRO A 82 -12.13 -18.63 -2.95
C PRO A 82 -12.68 -18.64 -4.38
N TYR A 83 -13.93 -18.26 -4.58
CA TYR A 83 -14.57 -18.20 -5.90
C TYR A 83 -14.56 -16.78 -6.51
N VAL A 84 -13.99 -15.80 -5.81
CA VAL A 84 -13.98 -14.41 -6.25
C VAL A 84 -12.55 -13.95 -6.48
N ILE A 85 -12.32 -13.29 -7.62
CA ILE A 85 -11.09 -12.60 -7.94
C ILE A 85 -11.36 -11.10 -7.82
N HIS A 86 -10.60 -10.41 -6.98
CA HIS A 86 -10.67 -8.96 -6.84
C HIS A 86 -9.66 -8.31 -7.76
N LEU A 87 -10.14 -7.45 -8.67
CA LEU A 87 -9.32 -6.71 -9.63
C LEU A 87 -9.34 -5.23 -9.25
N LEU A 88 -8.18 -4.65 -9.04
CA LEU A 88 -8.03 -3.21 -8.86
C LEU A 88 -7.68 -2.56 -10.20
N VAL A 89 -8.62 -1.82 -10.76
CA VAL A 89 -8.50 -1.21 -12.08
C VAL A 89 -8.52 0.31 -11.94
N ARG A 90 -7.51 0.97 -12.48
CA ARG A 90 -7.39 2.43 -12.47
C ARG A 90 -8.55 3.07 -13.25
N GLY A 91 -9.21 4.05 -12.63
CA GLY A 91 -10.31 4.78 -13.24
C GLY A 91 -11.64 4.02 -13.29
N ALA A 92 -11.72 2.79 -12.80
CA ALA A 92 -12.99 2.09 -12.66
C ALA A 92 -13.84 2.71 -11.53
N GLU A 93 -15.15 2.60 -11.67
CA GLU A 93 -16.08 2.96 -10.59
C GLU A 93 -15.88 2.02 -9.40
N ALA A 94 -15.65 2.60 -8.23
CA ALA A 94 -15.36 1.83 -7.03
C ALA A 94 -16.63 1.20 -6.45
N SER A 95 -16.62 -0.11 -6.26
CA SER A 95 -17.66 -0.82 -5.52
C SER A 95 -17.65 -0.44 -4.03
N ALA A 96 -18.69 -0.80 -3.29
CA ALA A 96 -18.69 -0.63 -1.84
C ALA A 96 -17.56 -1.40 -1.15
N GLN A 97 -17.13 -2.55 -1.71
CA GLN A 97 -15.98 -3.33 -1.25
C GLN A 97 -14.68 -2.57 -1.49
N ASP A 98 -14.50 -1.99 -2.69
CA ASP A 98 -13.31 -1.19 -3.02
C ASP A 98 -13.20 0.05 -2.14
N LEU A 99 -14.31 0.74 -1.87
CA LEU A 99 -14.33 1.90 -0.97
C LEU A 99 -13.92 1.53 0.47
N ARG A 100 -14.38 0.36 0.96
CA ARG A 100 -13.92 -0.17 2.26
C ARG A 100 -12.44 -0.50 2.24
N ALA A 101 -11.96 -1.15 1.17
CA ALA A 101 -10.55 -1.49 1.00
C ALA A 101 -9.66 -0.25 0.92
N GLN A 102 -10.09 0.80 0.20
CA GLN A 102 -9.39 2.09 0.16
C GLN A 102 -9.33 2.76 1.54
N SER A 103 -10.46 2.78 2.26
CA SER A 103 -10.53 3.35 3.61
C SER A 103 -9.65 2.57 4.60
N PHE A 104 -9.62 1.25 4.48
CA PHE A 104 -8.72 0.41 5.26
C PHE A 104 -7.26 0.73 4.94
N ALA A 105 -6.88 0.76 3.66
CA ALA A 105 -5.51 1.02 3.20
C ALA A 105 -5.00 2.37 3.73
N ALA A 106 -5.78 3.44 3.56
CA ALA A 106 -5.43 4.75 4.07
C ALA A 106 -5.24 4.76 5.59
N ALA A 107 -6.14 4.09 6.35
CA ALA A 107 -6.04 4.01 7.80
C ALA A 107 -4.97 3.03 8.30
N PHE A 108 -4.57 2.07 7.48
CA PHE A 108 -3.50 1.12 7.77
C PHE A 108 -2.13 1.75 7.57
N LEU A 109 -1.95 2.48 6.47
CA LEU A 109 -0.69 3.14 6.15
C LEU A 109 -0.48 4.44 6.95
N VAL A 110 -1.57 5.17 7.24
CA VAL A 110 -1.54 6.44 7.99
C VAL A 110 -2.46 6.33 9.21
N PRO A 111 -1.99 5.76 10.32
CA PRO A 111 -2.79 5.61 11.53
C PRO A 111 -3.08 6.97 12.18
N ALA A 112 -4.30 7.13 12.71
CA ALA A 112 -4.72 8.38 13.34
C ALA A 112 -3.89 8.72 14.57
N GLU A 113 -3.49 7.71 15.33
CA GLU A 113 -2.64 7.84 16.50
C GLU A 113 -1.24 8.39 16.13
N GLY A 114 -0.67 7.91 15.02
CA GLY A 114 0.61 8.40 14.51
C GLY A 114 0.53 9.84 14.02
N LEU A 115 -0.56 10.21 13.33
CA LEU A 115 -0.82 11.62 12.94
C LEU A 115 -0.95 12.51 14.17
N ALA A 116 -1.70 12.09 15.19
CA ALA A 116 -1.86 12.87 16.42
C ALA A 116 -0.52 13.10 17.11
N ALA A 117 0.30 12.05 17.26
CA ALA A 117 1.65 12.16 17.85
C ALA A 117 2.57 13.09 17.04
N TYR A 118 2.50 13.01 15.71
CA TYR A 118 3.31 13.88 14.83
C TYR A 118 2.89 15.35 14.97
N PHE A 119 1.59 15.65 14.94
CA PHE A 119 1.09 17.00 15.11
C PHE A 119 1.36 17.56 16.50
N GLU A 120 1.30 16.73 17.55
CA GLU A 120 1.71 17.11 18.90
C GLU A 120 3.20 17.51 18.95
N ALA A 121 4.07 16.73 18.32
CA ALA A 121 5.50 17.04 18.23
C ALA A 121 5.78 18.34 17.49
N LEU A 122 5.02 18.65 16.43
CA LEU A 122 5.07 19.92 15.71
C LEU A 122 4.41 21.09 16.46
N LYS A 123 3.70 20.84 17.56
CA LYS A 123 2.83 21.81 18.25
C LYS A 123 1.79 22.43 17.32
N TRP A 124 1.34 21.65 16.33
CA TRP A 124 0.29 22.08 15.41
C TRP A 124 -1.06 22.18 16.14
N VAL A 125 -1.79 23.27 15.89
CA VAL A 125 -3.09 23.52 16.54
C VAL A 125 -4.19 23.12 15.56
N PRO A 126 -5.15 22.25 15.97
CA PRO A 126 -6.32 21.93 15.14
C PRO A 126 -7.07 23.19 14.68
N GLY A 127 -7.40 23.25 13.39
CA GLY A 127 -8.03 24.42 12.78
C GLY A 127 -7.04 25.46 12.23
N THR A 128 -5.74 25.25 12.38
CA THR A 128 -4.74 25.99 11.63
C THR A 128 -4.59 25.35 10.24
N ALA A 129 -4.58 26.16 9.18
CA ALA A 129 -4.37 25.67 7.83
C ALA A 129 -3.05 24.90 7.74
N LEU A 130 -3.10 23.71 7.14
CA LEU A 130 -1.92 22.89 6.89
C LEU A 130 -1.20 23.45 5.66
N ASP A 131 0.10 23.71 5.78
CA ASP A 131 0.90 24.11 4.64
C ASP A 131 1.42 22.90 3.83
N ALA A 132 1.73 23.12 2.56
CA ALA A 132 2.21 22.08 1.67
C ALA A 132 3.54 21.45 2.09
N PRO A 133 4.56 22.18 2.58
CA PRO A 133 5.79 21.60 3.12
C PRO A 133 5.53 20.62 4.26
N THR A 134 4.67 20.98 5.22
CA THR A 134 4.31 20.10 6.35
C THR A 134 3.55 18.86 5.85
N ALA A 135 2.64 19.03 4.89
CA ALA A 135 1.94 17.90 4.30
C ALA A 135 2.89 16.95 3.53
N LEU A 136 3.91 17.47 2.82
CA LEU A 136 4.96 16.66 2.19
C LEU A 136 5.79 15.89 3.22
N GLN A 137 6.17 16.54 4.32
CA GLN A 137 6.93 15.91 5.40
C GLN A 137 6.12 14.77 6.05
N LEU A 138 4.81 14.97 6.24
CA LEU A 138 3.90 13.91 6.72
C LEU A 138 3.84 12.73 5.75
N ALA A 139 3.70 12.99 4.44
CA ALA A 139 3.67 11.94 3.43
C ALA A 139 4.98 11.13 3.41
N ALA A 140 6.12 11.82 3.52
CA ALA A 140 7.43 11.20 3.63
C ALA A 140 7.58 10.39 4.93
N TYR A 141 7.12 10.93 6.07
CA TYR A 141 7.19 10.25 7.36
C TYR A 141 6.40 8.93 7.40
N PHE A 142 5.20 8.91 6.80
CA PHE A 142 4.38 7.70 6.72
C PHE A 142 4.71 6.84 5.49
N GLU A 143 5.63 7.26 4.65
CA GLU A 143 5.99 6.59 3.39
C GLU A 143 4.76 6.32 2.51
N VAL A 144 3.93 7.34 2.29
CA VAL A 144 2.72 7.24 1.45
C VAL A 144 2.71 8.30 0.36
N GLY A 145 2.02 8.01 -0.74
CA GLY A 145 1.77 9.00 -1.78
C GLY A 145 1.00 10.22 -1.21
N TYR A 146 1.36 11.40 -1.68
CA TYR A 146 0.81 12.65 -1.18
C TYR A 146 -0.73 12.71 -1.24
N ARG A 147 -1.32 12.22 -2.34
CA ARG A 147 -2.79 12.12 -2.48
C ARG A 147 -3.42 11.21 -1.42
N THR A 148 -2.76 10.10 -1.07
CA THR A 148 -3.21 9.18 -0.02
C THR A 148 -3.22 9.87 1.33
N LEU A 149 -2.17 10.65 1.65
CA LEU A 149 -2.13 11.45 2.87
C LEU A 149 -3.27 12.46 2.90
N LEU A 150 -3.44 13.29 1.85
CA LEU A 150 -4.49 14.32 1.82
C LEU A 150 -5.90 13.71 1.98
N ALA A 151 -6.18 12.61 1.29
CA ALA A 151 -7.44 11.89 1.45
C ALA A 151 -7.64 11.38 2.88
N ARG A 152 -6.56 10.95 3.55
CA ARG A 152 -6.62 10.51 4.94
C ARG A 152 -6.86 11.67 5.91
N LEU A 153 -6.18 12.80 5.73
CA LEU A 153 -6.37 14.01 6.52
C LEU A 153 -7.81 14.53 6.40
N LEU A 154 -8.36 14.53 5.18
CA LEU A 154 -9.75 14.90 4.92
C LEU A 154 -10.72 13.95 5.65
N THR A 155 -10.50 12.63 5.57
CA THR A 155 -11.33 11.62 6.24
C THR A 155 -11.33 11.79 7.77
N LEU A 156 -10.24 12.29 8.34
CA LEU A 156 -10.09 12.56 9.77
C LEU A 156 -10.56 13.98 10.16
N ASN A 157 -11.07 14.78 9.21
CA ASN A 157 -11.43 16.19 9.39
C ASN A 157 -10.27 17.05 9.93
N LEU A 158 -9.04 16.70 9.60
CA LEU A 158 -7.84 17.48 9.95
C LEU A 158 -7.57 18.59 8.94
N VAL A 159 -8.11 18.47 7.72
CA VAL A 159 -8.17 19.50 6.68
C VAL A 159 -9.59 19.57 6.14
N GLN A 160 -9.98 20.73 5.63
CA GLN A 160 -11.30 20.92 5.01
C GLN A 160 -11.22 20.75 3.47
N PRO A 161 -12.35 20.45 2.79
CA PRO A 161 -12.33 20.24 1.33
C PRO A 161 -11.81 21.43 0.52
N ASP A 162 -12.00 22.65 0.99
CA ASP A 162 -11.52 23.89 0.35
C ASP A 162 -10.01 24.12 0.54
N GLU A 163 -9.38 23.46 1.50
CA GLU A 163 -7.92 23.48 1.70
C GLU A 163 -7.18 22.52 0.74
N ILE A 164 -7.87 21.56 0.14
CA ILE A 164 -7.24 20.53 -0.72
C ILE A 164 -6.68 21.11 -2.03
N PRO A 165 -7.40 21.96 -2.81
CA PRO A 165 -6.88 22.46 -4.08
C PRO A 165 -5.52 23.18 -3.95
N PRO A 166 -5.30 24.11 -3.01
CA PRO A 166 -3.98 24.73 -2.86
C PRO A 166 -2.88 23.74 -2.46
N LEU A 167 -3.19 22.69 -1.69
CA LEU A 167 -2.22 21.66 -1.35
C LEU A 167 -1.84 20.81 -2.56
N LEU A 168 -2.76 20.55 -3.49
CA LEU A 168 -2.50 19.76 -4.70
C LEU A 168 -1.59 20.47 -5.73
N ILE A 169 -1.47 21.80 -5.71
CA ILE A 169 -0.59 22.57 -6.62
C ILE A 169 0.86 22.08 -6.52
N VAL A 170 1.28 21.59 -5.36
CA VAL A 170 2.63 21.05 -5.15
C VAL A 170 2.93 19.84 -6.02
N LEU A 171 1.93 18.99 -6.31
CA LEU A 171 2.11 17.86 -7.20
C LEU A 171 2.35 18.28 -8.65
N GLU A 172 1.68 19.35 -9.08
CA GLU A 172 1.87 19.92 -10.43
C GLU A 172 3.28 20.51 -10.60
N ALA A 173 3.89 20.94 -9.51
CA ALA A 173 5.27 21.43 -9.47
C ALA A 173 6.33 20.30 -9.33
N GLY A 174 5.93 19.02 -9.38
CA GLY A 174 6.83 17.87 -9.25
C GLY A 174 7.19 17.49 -7.80
N GLY A 175 6.42 17.95 -6.84
CA GLY A 175 6.65 17.75 -5.41
C GLY A 175 6.07 16.44 -4.84
N GLU A 176 6.19 15.29 -5.51
CA GLU A 176 5.89 14.02 -4.82
C GLU A 176 7.00 13.66 -3.84
N PRO A 177 6.62 13.06 -2.67
CA PRO A 177 7.61 12.54 -1.75
C PRO A 177 8.50 11.52 -2.46
N ASP A 178 9.81 11.71 -2.36
CA ASP A 178 10.76 10.69 -2.81
C ASP A 178 10.55 9.42 -1.95
N ALA A 179 10.35 8.30 -2.59
CA ALA A 179 10.22 6.99 -1.94
C ALA A 179 11.53 6.52 -1.27
N GLY A 180 12.49 7.42 -1.09
CA GLY A 180 13.73 7.19 -0.34
C GLY A 180 14.66 6.16 -0.98
N GLY A 181 14.62 6.00 -2.32
CA GLY A 181 15.56 5.12 -3.04
C GLY A 181 15.48 3.64 -2.68
N ARG A 182 14.40 3.19 -2.06
CA ARG A 182 14.19 1.76 -1.76
C ARG A 182 13.92 1.01 -3.07
N GLU A 183 14.94 0.41 -3.63
CA GLU A 183 14.76 -0.67 -4.60
C GLU A 183 14.06 -1.83 -3.88
N ARG A 184 12.79 -2.04 -4.19
CA ARG A 184 12.05 -3.20 -3.69
C ARG A 184 12.13 -4.31 -4.73
N ASN A 185 12.55 -5.48 -4.30
CA ASN A 185 12.62 -6.65 -5.16
C ASN A 185 11.24 -6.97 -5.74
N ALA A 186 11.20 -7.28 -7.04
CA ALA A 186 9.97 -7.73 -7.71
C ALA A 186 9.48 -9.10 -7.19
N ILE A 187 10.37 -9.83 -6.54
CA ILE A 187 10.17 -11.20 -6.04
C ILE A 187 10.45 -11.21 -4.55
N SER A 188 9.55 -11.81 -3.75
CA SER A 188 9.74 -11.92 -2.31
C SER A 188 10.92 -12.83 -1.95
N GLU A 189 11.62 -12.55 -0.86
CA GLU A 189 12.72 -13.37 -0.36
C GLU A 189 12.28 -14.82 -0.09
N ARG A 190 11.06 -14.99 0.40
CA ARG A 190 10.47 -16.31 0.64
C ARG A 190 10.29 -17.09 -0.66
N PHE A 191 9.75 -16.44 -1.71
CA PHE A 191 9.61 -17.09 -3.02
C PHE A 191 10.96 -17.50 -3.57
N LEU A 192 11.95 -16.60 -3.55
CA LEU A 192 13.31 -16.90 -4.02
C LEU A 192 13.91 -18.08 -3.27
N ARG A 193 13.79 -18.11 -1.94
CA ARG A 193 14.28 -19.24 -1.14
C ARG A 193 13.58 -20.54 -1.50
N LEU A 194 12.25 -20.54 -1.64
CA LEU A 194 11.49 -21.74 -2.00
C LEU A 194 11.83 -22.23 -3.42
N ALA A 195 12.04 -21.32 -4.37
CA ALA A 195 12.46 -21.64 -5.72
C ALA A 195 13.86 -22.30 -5.72
N LEU A 196 14.80 -21.73 -4.98
CA LEU A 196 16.15 -22.30 -4.81
C LEU A 196 16.12 -23.67 -4.11
N GLU A 197 15.30 -23.85 -3.08
CA GLU A 197 15.10 -25.14 -2.43
C GLU A 197 14.49 -26.19 -3.38
N ALA A 198 13.49 -25.80 -4.18
CA ALA A 198 12.87 -26.67 -5.18
C ALA A 198 13.85 -27.05 -6.27
N HIS A 199 14.69 -26.12 -6.72
CA HIS A 199 15.77 -26.38 -7.67
C HIS A 199 16.81 -27.34 -7.07
N ALA A 200 17.28 -27.10 -5.84
CA ALA A 200 18.23 -27.98 -5.15
C ALA A 200 17.69 -29.41 -4.98
N ARG A 201 16.37 -29.55 -4.81
CA ARG A 201 15.66 -30.85 -4.74
C ARG A 201 15.28 -31.42 -6.11
N LYS A 202 15.71 -30.78 -7.22
CA LYS A 202 15.41 -31.16 -8.61
C LYS A 202 13.90 -31.16 -8.97
N PHE A 203 13.09 -30.39 -8.28
CA PHE A 203 11.70 -30.13 -8.67
C PHE A 203 11.58 -29.04 -9.75
N LEU A 204 12.58 -28.16 -9.85
CA LEU A 204 12.73 -27.15 -10.90
C LEU A 204 14.08 -27.36 -11.60
N ASP A 205 14.09 -27.17 -12.91
CA ASP A 205 15.33 -27.12 -13.70
C ASP A 205 15.86 -25.68 -13.83
N ASP A 206 17.04 -25.52 -14.40
CA ASP A 206 17.69 -24.21 -14.59
C ASP A 206 16.84 -23.27 -15.46
N ARG A 207 16.03 -23.80 -16.38
CA ARG A 207 15.19 -23.04 -17.27
C ARG A 207 13.94 -22.49 -16.54
N ALA A 208 13.44 -23.23 -15.56
CA ALA A 208 12.30 -22.81 -14.76
C ALA A 208 12.70 -21.82 -13.65
N LEU A 209 14.01 -21.76 -13.32
CA LEU A 209 14.57 -20.84 -12.33
C LEU A 209 14.99 -19.49 -12.95
N ALA A 210 15.31 -19.46 -14.24
CA ALA A 210 15.73 -18.26 -14.97
C ALA A 210 14.53 -17.38 -15.38
#